data_65f0ddff17e8694efe718525be9131b2
#
_entry.id   65f0ddff17e8694efe718525be9131b2
#
_cell.length_a   1.000
_cell.length_b   1.000
_cell.length_c   1.000
_cell.angle_alpha   90.00
_cell.angle_beta   90.00
_cell.angle_gamma   90.00
#
_symmetry.space_group_name_H-M   'P 1'
#
loop_
_entity.id
_entity.type
_entity.pdbx_description
1 polymer ?
#
loop_
_entity_poly.entity_id
_entity_poly.type
_entity_poly.pdbx_seq_one_letter_code
_entity_poly.pdbx_strand_id
1 'polypeptide(L)' 'MNDYLEKIEKYLKPLPISERGDIVKEIKSEILELQSDGKTAEQITGRLGNPKELAKAYVGERGN' A
#
# COMPACT_ATOMS: atom_id res chain seq x y z
N MET A 1 5.51 2.86 -9.80
CA MET A 1 4.84 2.48 -8.52
C MET A 1 5.65 2.76 -7.26
N ASN A 2 6.92 3.08 -7.39
CA ASN A 2 7.75 3.39 -6.21
C ASN A 2 7.22 4.59 -5.41
N ASP A 3 6.76 5.63 -6.12
CA ASP A 3 6.21 6.82 -5.44
C ASP A 3 4.99 6.49 -4.62
N TYR A 4 4.15 5.59 -5.12
CA TYR A 4 2.96 5.15 -4.41
C TYR A 4 3.34 4.45 -3.12
N LEU A 5 4.30 3.51 -3.19
CA LEU A 5 4.76 2.77 -2.03
C LEU A 5 5.44 3.68 -1.01
N GLU A 6 6.19 4.67 -1.45
CA GLU A 6 6.81 5.65 -0.56
C GLU A 6 5.76 6.43 0.23
N LYS A 7 4.68 6.82 -0.43
CA LYS A 7 3.57 7.52 0.23
C LYS A 7 2.87 6.61 1.23
N ILE A 8 2.67 5.34 0.87
CA ILE A 8 2.10 4.36 1.79
C ILE A 8 2.96 4.27 3.06
N GLU A 9 4.27 4.11 2.90
CA GLU A 9 5.19 4.02 4.04
C GLU A 9 5.11 5.26 4.93
N LYS A 10 5.02 6.43 4.33
CA LYS A 10 4.92 7.68 5.06
C LYS A 10 3.69 7.71 5.97
N TYR A 11 2.55 7.28 5.45
CA TYR A 11 1.30 7.30 6.20
C TYR A 11 1.16 6.12 7.16
N LEU A 12 2.07 5.15 7.10
CA LEU A 12 2.10 4.02 8.04
C LEU A 12 3.00 4.28 9.26
N LYS A 13 3.64 5.43 9.32
CA LYS A 13 4.57 5.76 10.42
C LYS A 13 4.02 5.55 11.84
N PRO A 14 2.71 5.76 12.10
CA PRO A 14 2.19 5.47 13.44
C PRO A 14 2.33 4.02 13.88
N LEU A 15 2.53 3.10 12.95
CA LEU A 15 2.67 1.68 13.26
C LEU A 15 4.14 1.29 13.52
N PRO A 16 4.37 0.24 14.31
CA PRO A 16 5.72 -0.31 14.49
C PRO A 16 6.35 -0.74 13.16
N ILE A 17 7.67 -0.72 13.10
CA ILE A 17 8.41 -1.04 11.89
C ILE A 17 8.04 -2.42 11.31
N SER A 18 7.88 -3.43 12.17
CA SER A 18 7.53 -4.77 11.71
C SER A 18 6.18 -4.81 11.01
N GLU A 19 5.19 -4.10 11.55
CA GLU A 19 3.86 -4.05 10.96
C GLU A 19 3.87 -3.26 9.65
N ARG A 20 4.63 -2.16 9.61
CA ARG A 20 4.78 -1.37 8.38
C ARG A 20 5.37 -2.23 7.27
N GLY A 21 6.39 -3.00 7.58
CA GLY A 21 7.03 -3.89 6.62
C GLY A 21 6.07 -4.93 6.07
N ASP A 22 5.26 -5.52 6.94
CA ASP A 22 4.28 -6.52 6.55
C ASP A 22 3.23 -5.95 5.60
N ILE A 23 2.74 -4.75 5.92
CA ILE A 23 1.74 -4.08 5.09
C ILE A 23 2.30 -3.71 3.72
N VAL A 24 3.50 -3.13 3.69
CA VAL A 24 4.14 -2.75 2.43
C VAL A 24 4.37 -3.99 1.56
N LYS A 25 4.79 -5.09 2.16
CA LYS A 25 4.99 -6.34 1.46
C LYS A 25 3.70 -6.87 0.84
N GLU A 26 2.61 -6.79 1.60
CA GLU A 26 1.29 -7.20 1.14
C GLU A 26 0.82 -6.37 -0.04
N ILE A 27 0.93 -5.04 0.06
CA ILE A 27 0.55 -4.13 -1.01
C ILE A 27 1.43 -4.35 -2.24
N LYS A 28 2.72 -4.53 -2.04
CA LYS A 28 3.66 -4.76 -3.13
C LYS A 28 3.33 -6.05 -3.87
N SER A 29 2.94 -7.10 -3.15
CA SER A 29 2.54 -8.37 -3.76
C SER A 29 1.31 -8.19 -4.64
N GLU A 30 0.34 -7.41 -4.18
CA GLU A 30 -0.86 -7.12 -4.96
C GLU A 30 -0.52 -6.34 -6.22
N ILE A 31 0.37 -5.35 -6.12
CA ILE A 31 0.84 -4.58 -7.27
C ILE A 31 1.49 -5.50 -8.31
N LEU A 32 2.37 -6.39 -7.86
CA LEU A 32 3.05 -7.32 -8.74
C LEU A 32 2.07 -8.24 -9.46
N GLU A 33 1.06 -8.71 -8.74
CA GLU A 33 0.03 -9.56 -9.32
C GLU A 33 -0.76 -8.82 -10.40
N LEU A 34 -1.14 -7.58 -10.14
CA LEU A 34 -1.85 -6.77 -11.12
C LEU A 34 -0.98 -6.46 -12.34
N GLN A 35 0.30 -6.21 -12.13
CA GLN A 35 1.25 -6.02 -13.23
C GLN A 35 1.36 -7.27 -14.11
N SER A 36 1.38 -8.44 -13.48
CA SER A 36 1.41 -9.72 -14.19
C SER A 36 0.16 -9.91 -15.05
N ASP A 37 -0.96 -9.35 -14.61
CA ASP A 37 -2.22 -9.40 -15.36
C ASP A 37 -2.29 -8.34 -16.46
N GLY A 38 -1.21 -7.59 -16.68
CA GLY A 38 -1.13 -6.59 -17.72
C GLY A 38 -1.75 -5.26 -17.39
N LYS A 39 -2.02 -5.00 -16.11
CA LYS A 39 -2.61 -3.72 -15.70
C LYS A 39 -1.58 -2.62 -15.75
N THR A 40 -2.01 -1.41 -16.16
CA THR A 40 -1.15 -0.24 -16.17
C THR A 40 -1.04 0.35 -14.76
N ALA A 41 -0.06 1.24 -14.56
CA ALA A 41 0.09 1.94 -13.28
C ALA A 41 -1.19 2.69 -12.90
N GLU A 42 -1.84 3.34 -13.88
CA GLU A 42 -3.09 4.04 -13.64
C GLU A 42 -4.21 3.11 -13.17
N GLN A 43 -4.30 1.95 -13.80
CA GLN A 43 -5.31 0.96 -13.43
C GLN A 43 -5.04 0.41 -12.03
N ILE A 44 -3.78 0.18 -11.70
CA ILE A 44 -3.39 -0.33 -10.39
C ILE A 44 -3.69 0.70 -9.30
N THR A 45 -3.29 1.95 -9.49
CA THR A 45 -3.57 3.00 -8.50
C THR A 45 -5.06 3.29 -8.37
N GLY A 46 -5.80 3.18 -9.48
CA GLY A 46 -7.26 3.31 -9.45
C GLY A 46 -7.91 2.23 -8.61
N ARG A 47 -7.37 1.01 -8.66
CA ARG A 47 -7.90 -0.12 -7.89
C ARG A 47 -7.52 -0.02 -6.41
N LEU A 48 -6.28 0.36 -6.13
CA LEU A 48 -5.80 0.49 -4.75
C LEU A 48 -6.33 1.74 -4.07
N GLY A 49 -6.59 2.78 -4.84
CA GLY A 49 -7.10 4.05 -4.33
C GLY A 49 -5.97 4.97 -3.86
N ASN A 50 -6.36 6.00 -3.16
CA ASN A 50 -5.44 7.00 -2.64
C ASN A 50 -4.53 6.37 -1.58
N PRO A 51 -3.20 6.55 -1.67
CA PRO A 51 -2.29 5.92 -0.71
C PRO A 51 -2.54 6.32 0.74
N LYS A 52 -2.93 7.57 0.98
CA LYS A 52 -3.26 8.02 2.33
C LYS A 52 -4.46 7.26 2.90
N GLU A 53 -5.50 7.11 2.09
CA GLU A 53 -6.72 6.42 2.51
C GLU A 53 -6.46 4.93 2.74
N LEU A 54 -5.70 4.31 1.85
CA LEU A 54 -5.34 2.91 2.00
C LEU A 54 -4.52 2.67 3.27
N ALA A 55 -3.51 3.52 3.50
CA ALA A 55 -2.69 3.42 4.70
C ALA A 55 -3.51 3.63 5.96
N LYS A 56 -4.43 4.60 5.94
CA LYS A 56 -5.32 4.86 7.09
C LYS A 56 -6.18 3.66 7.42
N ALA A 57 -6.66 2.94 6.40
CA ALA A 57 -7.46 1.76 6.63
C ALA A 57 -6.67 0.70 7.40
N TYR A 58 -5.41 0.48 7.02
CA TYR A 58 -4.54 -0.45 7.73
C TYR A 58 -4.23 0.02 9.15
N VAL A 59 -3.93 1.30 9.32
CA VAL A 59 -3.63 1.87 10.64
C VAL A 59 -4.85 1.73 11.56
N GLY A 60 -6.03 2.04 11.06
CA GLY A 60 -7.26 1.91 11.84
C GLY A 60 -7.54 0.48 12.26
N GLU A 61 -7.23 -0.47 11.38
CA GLU A 61 -7.41 -1.90 11.64
C GLU A 61 -6.44 -2.43 12.68
N ARG A 62 -5.19 -1.95 12.66
CA ARG A 62 -4.11 -2.46 13.52
C ARG A 62 -3.80 -1.56 14.72
N GLY A 63 -4.27 -0.33 14.69
CA GLY A 63 -3.99 0.66 15.72
C GLY A 63 -4.79 0.53 17.00
N ASN A 64 -5.65 -0.46 17.07
CA ASN A 64 -6.42 -0.73 18.29
C ASN A 64 -5.73 -1.79 19.13
#